data_7940d176244f9b4b1739e6de2d05cb03
#
_entry.id   7940d176244f9b4b1739e6de2d05cb03
#
_cell.length_a   1.000
_cell.length_b   1.000
_cell.length_c   1.000
_cell.angle_alpha   90.00
_cell.angle_beta   90.00
_cell.angle_gamma   90.00
#
_symmetry.space_group_name_H-M   'P 1'
#
loop_
_entity.id
_entity.type
_entity.pdbx_description
1 polymer ?
#
loop_
_entity_poly.entity_id
_entity_poly.type
_entity_poly.pdbx_seq_one_letter_code
_entity_poly.pdbx_strand_id
1 'polypeptide(L)'
;MSDAPLFDSHQALKQVGRSLAGEDRVEDALRIYARILKENPQDVEAYLFMGDLYLAQDDGETALLFYNQAQQLAPEDRVIAGRIKLAHMERRYHSRPEKAPESEKKEDEPAPAPLLPVTEEEIARAARLMQEVLSSDEPARELAGRLYELEKLLPAILELNVRQARREGQPGLAAALQDLRERLARERQTASPAVPAGDLPEGEGLPRLLFLSSQVHDPSRRMALAAGALSELGCEVTLAAQFPSDFEKRFDVVIAQAPHGSPELLTGLAACSAAQIPILLDLNQDYELMPLDHPLYERYGLGSLTGARAYTAALLLAGCIITPNAIMARPLKEKGYAVSVIPDGWDRGNPLWEKPSAPRSTLHIGWIGEDCQVDDLLPVRRVLFRILREFPNVNLVFAGDPKALQLFANLPESRRIFLPPAGAEDRPFLLSQMDILIRPMGTRPFYASQSDRLLVEAGVRRIPWVASPLPSYLEWKAGGLIADSQDDWHQHLRQLILDEGMRRSLGQEGRRAAGQREMSQLRSAWMQAVRQVWAPAPEHAAEGAHA
;
A
#
# COMPACT_ATOMS: atom_id res chain seq x y z
N MET A 1 23.30 -25.45 41.33
CA MET A 1 22.79 -26.17 40.15
C MET A 1 21.91 -25.20 39.40
N SER A 2 22.25 -25.01 38.18
CA SER A 2 21.97 -23.91 37.28
C SER A 2 20.48 -23.82 36.89
N ASP A 3 19.80 -22.72 37.23
CA ASP A 3 18.58 -22.25 36.59
C ASP A 3 18.96 -21.61 35.24
N ALA A 4 19.07 -22.41 34.21
CA ALA A 4 19.14 -21.94 32.83
C ALA A 4 17.72 -21.85 32.26
N PRO A 5 17.43 -20.91 31.37
CA PRO A 5 16.13 -20.25 31.25
C PRO A 5 15.09 -21.09 30.53
N LEU A 6 14.03 -21.47 31.23
CA LEU A 6 12.76 -21.96 30.64
C LEU A 6 12.15 -20.94 29.64
N PHE A 7 12.57 -19.70 29.68
CA PHE A 7 12.11 -18.63 28.79
C PHE A 7 12.45 -18.82 27.31
N ASP A 8 13.57 -19.48 26.99
CA ASP A 8 13.98 -19.69 25.60
C ASP A 8 13.17 -20.79 24.88
N SER A 9 12.66 -21.76 25.64
CA SER A 9 11.92 -22.89 25.06
C SER A 9 10.51 -22.50 24.59
N HIS A 10 9.79 -21.64 25.32
CA HIS A 10 8.44 -21.19 24.92
C HIS A 10 8.47 -20.25 23.73
N GLN A 11 9.45 -19.36 23.64
CA GLN A 11 9.65 -18.50 22.47
C GLN A 11 9.96 -19.32 21.20
N ALA A 12 10.83 -20.33 21.33
CA ALA A 12 11.10 -21.25 20.23
C ALA A 12 9.84 -22.04 19.79
N LEU A 13 9.05 -22.53 20.76
CA LEU A 13 7.78 -23.21 20.46
C LEU A 13 6.77 -22.30 19.79
N LYS A 14 6.64 -21.04 20.22
CA LYS A 14 5.78 -20.05 19.56
C LYS A 14 6.19 -19.78 18.13
N GLN A 15 7.48 -19.73 17.84
CA GLN A 15 7.99 -19.55 16.49
C GLN A 15 7.68 -20.75 15.60
N VAL A 16 7.81 -21.98 16.13
CA VAL A 16 7.39 -23.20 15.44
C VAL A 16 5.87 -23.21 15.17
N GLY A 17 5.06 -22.82 16.18
CA GLY A 17 3.61 -22.72 16.00
C GLY A 17 3.20 -21.72 14.91
N ARG A 18 3.88 -20.57 14.80
CA ARG A 18 3.66 -19.59 13.72
C ARG A 18 4.06 -20.13 12.34
N SER A 19 5.18 -20.85 12.26
CA SER A 19 5.62 -21.46 11.00
C SER A 19 4.60 -22.49 10.51
N LEU A 20 4.14 -23.37 11.40
CA LEU A 20 3.12 -24.37 11.09
C LEU A 20 1.79 -23.75 10.65
N ALA A 21 1.37 -22.66 11.28
CA ALA A 21 0.19 -21.90 10.85
C ALA A 21 0.36 -21.30 9.45
N GLY A 22 1.55 -20.77 9.13
CA GLY A 22 1.89 -20.26 7.80
C GLY A 22 1.97 -21.34 6.71
N GLU A 23 2.17 -22.60 7.10
CA GLU A 23 2.18 -23.79 6.22
C GLU A 23 0.78 -24.45 6.10
N ASP A 24 -0.28 -23.79 6.58
CA ASP A 24 -1.65 -24.31 6.64
C ASP A 24 -1.83 -25.56 7.53
N ARG A 25 -0.86 -25.84 8.39
CA ARG A 25 -0.87 -26.95 9.37
C ARG A 25 -1.48 -26.52 10.69
N VAL A 26 -2.72 -26.08 10.63
CA VAL A 26 -3.42 -25.43 11.76
C VAL A 26 -3.54 -26.35 12.98
N GLU A 27 -3.86 -27.64 12.78
CA GLU A 27 -3.96 -28.58 13.90
C GLU A 27 -2.63 -28.77 14.64
N ASP A 28 -1.52 -28.80 13.92
CA ASP A 28 -0.20 -28.95 14.53
C ASP A 28 0.19 -27.67 15.28
N ALA A 29 -0.13 -26.51 14.72
CA ALA A 29 0.04 -25.21 15.39
C ALA A 29 -0.77 -25.15 16.70
N LEU A 30 -2.05 -25.56 16.68
CA LEU A 30 -2.92 -25.63 17.87
C LEU A 30 -2.33 -26.55 18.96
N ARG A 31 -1.77 -27.69 18.58
CA ARG A 31 -1.09 -28.61 19.52
C ARG A 31 0.12 -27.95 20.20
N ILE A 32 0.91 -27.17 19.44
CA ILE A 32 2.05 -26.43 20.00
C ILE A 32 1.59 -25.38 21.02
N TYR A 33 0.58 -24.57 20.67
CA TYR A 33 0.08 -23.55 21.60
C TYR A 33 -0.64 -24.16 22.82
N ALA A 34 -1.37 -25.24 22.64
CA ALA A 34 -1.95 -25.99 23.76
C ALA A 34 -0.88 -26.52 24.72
N ARG A 35 0.26 -26.98 24.21
CA ARG A 35 1.41 -27.40 25.02
C ARG A 35 2.00 -26.21 25.80
N ILE A 36 2.17 -25.06 25.17
CA ILE A 36 2.65 -23.84 25.83
C ILE A 36 1.71 -23.47 26.98
N LEU A 37 0.39 -23.46 26.76
CA LEU A 37 -0.60 -23.12 27.79
C LEU A 37 -0.66 -24.16 28.92
N LYS A 38 -0.35 -25.43 28.65
CA LYS A 38 -0.22 -26.46 29.68
C LYS A 38 0.98 -26.20 30.61
N GLU A 39 2.08 -25.70 30.08
CA GLU A 39 3.29 -25.38 30.83
C GLU A 39 3.23 -23.97 31.47
N ASN A 40 2.60 -23.01 30.78
CA ASN A 40 2.37 -21.63 31.24
C ASN A 40 0.93 -21.17 30.96
N PRO A 41 -0.02 -21.40 31.88
CA PRO A 41 -1.42 -21.00 31.72
C PRO A 41 -1.68 -19.49 31.71
N GLN A 42 -0.66 -18.66 31.93
CA GLN A 42 -0.76 -17.20 31.89
C GLN A 42 -0.16 -16.59 30.62
N ASP A 43 0.15 -17.39 29.62
CA ASP A 43 0.73 -16.89 28.37
C ASP A 43 -0.33 -16.27 27.48
N VAL A 44 -0.48 -14.95 27.59
CA VAL A 44 -1.45 -14.14 26.84
C VAL A 44 -1.30 -14.32 25.33
N GLU A 45 -0.06 -14.36 24.84
CA GLU A 45 0.23 -14.49 23.42
C GLU A 45 -0.23 -15.84 22.85
N ALA A 46 -0.06 -16.92 23.61
CA ALA A 46 -0.53 -18.24 23.20
C ALA A 46 -2.06 -18.29 23.08
N TYR A 47 -2.80 -17.68 24.02
CA TYR A 47 -4.25 -17.53 23.90
C TYR A 47 -4.65 -16.72 22.67
N LEU A 48 -3.98 -15.64 22.39
CA LEU A 48 -4.26 -14.82 21.20
C LEU A 48 -4.08 -15.62 19.90
N PHE A 49 -2.96 -16.34 19.78
CA PHE A 49 -2.71 -17.14 18.57
C PHE A 49 -3.70 -18.30 18.42
N MET A 50 -4.11 -18.95 19.52
CA MET A 50 -5.17 -19.95 19.43
C MET A 50 -6.49 -19.35 18.96
N GLY A 51 -6.86 -18.19 19.49
CA GLY A 51 -8.04 -17.47 19.03
C GLY A 51 -7.96 -17.10 17.53
N ASP A 52 -6.81 -16.64 17.07
CA ASP A 52 -6.58 -16.31 15.65
C ASP A 52 -6.71 -17.54 14.74
N LEU A 53 -6.21 -18.70 15.17
CA LEU A 53 -6.30 -19.94 14.41
C LEU A 53 -7.75 -20.45 14.30
N TYR A 54 -8.53 -20.36 15.36
CA TYR A 54 -9.96 -20.72 15.33
C TYR A 54 -10.79 -19.72 14.50
N LEU A 55 -10.45 -18.43 14.59
CA LEU A 55 -11.11 -17.41 13.77
C LEU A 55 -10.85 -17.61 12.27
N ALA A 56 -9.63 -18.02 11.92
CA ALA A 56 -9.25 -18.35 10.53
C ALA A 56 -9.98 -19.61 10.00
N GLN A 57 -10.51 -20.45 10.89
CA GLN A 57 -11.34 -21.61 10.56
C GLN A 57 -12.86 -21.31 10.59
N ASP A 58 -13.26 -20.03 10.61
CA ASP A 58 -14.65 -19.56 10.75
C ASP A 58 -15.32 -19.99 12.08
N ASP A 59 -14.54 -20.43 13.07
CA ASP A 59 -15.04 -20.77 14.42
C ASP A 59 -14.89 -19.56 15.37
N GLY A 60 -15.72 -18.55 15.15
CA GLY A 60 -15.75 -17.35 15.96
C GLY A 60 -16.19 -17.58 17.42
N GLU A 61 -16.91 -18.66 17.71
CA GLU A 61 -17.31 -18.99 19.08
C GLU A 61 -16.12 -19.47 19.91
N THR A 62 -15.36 -20.42 19.39
CA THR A 62 -14.15 -20.93 20.03
C THR A 62 -13.07 -19.85 20.10
N ALA A 63 -12.90 -19.03 19.05
CA ALA A 63 -11.99 -17.90 19.05
C ALA A 63 -12.29 -16.93 20.21
N LEU A 64 -13.56 -16.59 20.45
CA LEU A 64 -13.99 -15.73 21.55
C LEU A 64 -13.63 -16.29 22.92
N LEU A 65 -13.68 -17.62 23.13
CA LEU A 65 -13.28 -18.23 24.40
C LEU A 65 -11.80 -17.93 24.69
N PHE A 66 -10.93 -18.09 23.70
CA PHE A 66 -9.50 -17.83 23.86
C PHE A 66 -9.19 -16.34 24.01
N TYR A 67 -9.83 -15.46 23.26
CA TYR A 67 -9.63 -14.01 23.39
C TYR A 67 -10.14 -13.48 24.73
N ASN A 68 -11.26 -13.99 25.26
CA ASN A 68 -11.76 -13.61 26.58
C ASN A 68 -10.80 -14.07 27.69
N GLN A 69 -10.17 -15.23 27.54
CA GLN A 69 -9.14 -15.68 28.49
C GLN A 69 -7.91 -14.78 28.44
N ALA A 70 -7.46 -14.40 27.23
CA ALA A 70 -6.37 -13.42 27.06
C ALA A 70 -6.72 -12.07 27.71
N GLN A 71 -7.98 -11.60 27.56
CA GLN A 71 -8.44 -10.34 28.15
C GLN A 71 -8.48 -10.38 29.68
N GLN A 72 -8.83 -11.52 30.29
CA GLN A 72 -8.77 -11.67 31.74
C GLN A 72 -7.34 -11.55 32.28
N LEU A 73 -6.35 -12.01 31.50
CA LEU A 73 -4.93 -11.94 31.87
C LEU A 73 -4.30 -10.57 31.59
N ALA A 74 -4.80 -9.85 30.58
CA ALA A 74 -4.32 -8.53 30.19
C ALA A 74 -5.49 -7.58 29.84
N PRO A 75 -6.23 -7.05 30.84
CA PRO A 75 -7.47 -6.28 30.64
C PRO A 75 -7.28 -4.97 29.88
N GLU A 76 -6.11 -4.36 29.97
CA GLU A 76 -5.78 -3.06 29.37
C GLU A 76 -5.26 -3.18 27.92
N ASP A 77 -5.11 -4.41 27.42
CA ASP A 77 -4.54 -4.62 26.07
C ASP A 77 -5.60 -4.35 24.99
N ARG A 78 -5.35 -3.29 24.21
CA ARG A 78 -6.23 -2.84 23.12
C ARG A 78 -6.27 -3.82 21.94
N VAL A 79 -5.21 -4.60 21.72
CA VAL A 79 -5.15 -5.58 20.64
C VAL A 79 -6.15 -6.70 20.90
N ILE A 80 -6.21 -7.17 22.14
CA ILE A 80 -7.18 -8.19 22.58
C ILE A 80 -8.61 -7.69 22.40
N ALA A 81 -8.89 -6.46 22.85
CA ALA A 81 -10.21 -5.85 22.69
C ALA A 81 -10.62 -5.72 21.21
N GLY A 82 -9.67 -5.41 20.33
CA GLY A 82 -9.88 -5.38 18.88
C GLY A 82 -10.26 -6.74 18.30
N ARG A 83 -9.58 -7.81 18.71
CA ARG A 83 -9.84 -9.18 18.25
C ARG A 83 -11.18 -9.73 18.73
N ILE A 84 -11.57 -9.44 19.96
CA ILE A 84 -12.89 -9.77 20.49
C ILE A 84 -13.99 -9.09 19.66
N LYS A 85 -13.80 -7.81 19.34
CA LYS A 85 -14.74 -7.06 18.49
C LYS A 85 -14.86 -7.67 17.08
N LEU A 86 -13.74 -8.07 16.50
CA LEU A 86 -13.71 -8.74 15.20
C LEU A 86 -14.48 -10.06 15.22
N ALA A 87 -14.20 -10.93 16.20
CA ALA A 87 -14.87 -12.21 16.35
C ALA A 87 -16.39 -12.05 16.60
N HIS A 88 -16.82 -11.02 17.34
CA HIS A 88 -18.23 -10.69 17.48
C HIS A 88 -18.88 -10.19 16.20
N MET A 89 -18.15 -9.51 15.34
CA MET A 89 -18.65 -9.07 14.03
C MET A 89 -18.85 -10.27 13.10
N GLU A 90 -17.90 -11.19 13.03
CA GLU A 90 -18.02 -12.42 12.22
C GLU A 90 -19.18 -13.30 12.71
N ARG A 91 -19.33 -13.47 14.01
CA ARG A 91 -20.49 -14.19 14.59
C ARG A 91 -21.84 -13.57 14.19
N ARG A 92 -21.94 -12.23 14.13
CA ARG A 92 -23.17 -11.53 13.69
C ARG A 92 -23.44 -11.74 12.19
N TYR A 93 -22.42 -11.94 11.41
CA TYR A 93 -22.55 -12.21 9.96
C TYR A 93 -23.11 -13.60 9.69
N HIS A 94 -22.68 -14.61 10.46
CA HIS A 94 -23.15 -15.99 10.31
C HIS A 94 -24.49 -16.29 11.03
N SER A 95 -24.93 -15.45 11.97
CA SER A 95 -26.16 -15.66 12.75
C SER A 95 -27.37 -14.87 12.27
N ARG A 96 -27.33 -14.24 11.07
CA ARG A 96 -28.47 -13.54 10.49
C ARG A 96 -29.35 -14.55 9.75
N PRO A 97 -30.59 -14.85 10.21
CA PRO A 97 -31.48 -15.73 9.45
C PRO A 97 -31.84 -15.05 8.14
N GLU A 98 -31.69 -15.78 7.03
CA GLU A 98 -32.19 -15.40 5.71
C GLU A 98 -33.69 -15.05 5.81
N LYS A 99 -33.98 -13.76 5.77
CA LYS A 99 -35.35 -13.33 5.42
C LYS A 99 -35.49 -13.47 3.91
N ALA A 100 -36.31 -14.42 3.51
CA ALA A 100 -36.78 -14.53 2.15
C ALA A 100 -37.37 -13.18 1.68
N PRO A 101 -37.01 -12.67 0.52
CA PRO A 101 -37.60 -11.46 0.01
C PRO A 101 -39.04 -11.74 -0.46
N GLU A 102 -39.97 -11.00 0.11
CA GLU A 102 -41.33 -10.87 -0.46
C GLU A 102 -41.23 -10.29 -1.87
N SER A 103 -41.91 -10.96 -2.78
CA SER A 103 -41.96 -10.61 -4.18
C SER A 103 -42.76 -9.32 -4.41
N GLU A 104 -42.09 -8.20 -4.60
CA GLU A 104 -42.68 -7.06 -5.30
C GLU A 104 -42.47 -7.21 -6.80
N LYS A 105 -43.58 -7.27 -7.52
CA LYS A 105 -43.64 -7.21 -8.97
C LYS A 105 -43.11 -5.85 -9.43
N LYS A 106 -41.97 -5.82 -10.10
CA LYS A 106 -41.53 -4.69 -10.94
C LYS A 106 -41.82 -5.00 -12.40
N GLU A 107 -42.42 -4.02 -13.05
CA GLU A 107 -42.79 -3.96 -14.45
C GLU A 107 -41.55 -4.12 -15.36
N ASP A 108 -41.84 -4.66 -16.56
CA ASP A 108 -40.90 -5.00 -17.62
C ASP A 108 -39.96 -3.86 -18.02
N GLU A 109 -38.68 -3.97 -17.65
CA GLU A 109 -37.61 -3.33 -18.38
C GLU A 109 -37.10 -4.25 -19.50
N PRO A 110 -36.77 -3.71 -20.69
CA PRO A 110 -36.32 -4.52 -21.81
C PRO A 110 -35.01 -5.24 -21.47
N ALA A 111 -34.99 -6.53 -21.71
CA ALA A 111 -33.83 -7.40 -21.43
C ALA A 111 -32.56 -6.92 -22.17
N PRO A 112 -31.42 -6.86 -21.51
CA PRO A 112 -30.14 -6.53 -22.16
C PRO A 112 -29.79 -7.59 -23.21
N ALA A 113 -29.13 -7.14 -24.29
CA ALA A 113 -28.72 -8.00 -25.40
C ALA A 113 -27.91 -9.22 -24.93
N PRO A 114 -28.07 -10.40 -25.56
CA PRO A 114 -27.45 -11.63 -25.07
C PRO A 114 -25.92 -11.56 -25.17
N LEU A 115 -25.27 -11.64 -24.01
CA LEU A 115 -23.86 -11.94 -23.88
C LEU A 115 -23.54 -13.29 -24.52
N LEU A 116 -22.34 -13.45 -25.09
CA LEU A 116 -21.88 -14.75 -25.55
C LEU A 116 -22.07 -15.76 -24.41
N PRO A 117 -22.93 -16.77 -24.59
CA PRO A 117 -23.31 -17.68 -23.52
C PRO A 117 -22.07 -18.48 -23.08
N VAL A 118 -21.64 -18.30 -21.83
CA VAL A 118 -20.67 -19.18 -21.18
C VAL A 118 -21.45 -20.45 -20.81
N THR A 119 -21.01 -21.59 -21.31
CA THR A 119 -21.67 -22.87 -21.05
C THR A 119 -21.31 -23.39 -19.64
N GLU A 120 -22.19 -24.19 -19.04
CA GLU A 120 -21.91 -24.85 -17.75
C GLU A 120 -20.69 -25.77 -17.83
N GLU A 121 -20.41 -26.31 -19.02
CA GLU A 121 -19.24 -27.15 -19.27
C GLU A 121 -17.94 -26.34 -19.23
N GLU A 122 -17.93 -25.12 -19.75
CA GLU A 122 -16.78 -24.20 -19.65
C GLU A 122 -16.56 -23.72 -18.20
N ILE A 123 -17.63 -23.48 -17.45
CA ILE A 123 -17.54 -23.12 -16.03
C ILE A 123 -16.96 -24.29 -15.23
N ALA A 124 -17.41 -25.51 -15.48
CA ALA A 124 -16.89 -26.70 -14.81
C ALA A 124 -15.42 -26.97 -15.18
N ARG A 125 -15.05 -26.68 -16.43
CA ARG A 125 -13.64 -26.79 -16.89
C ARG A 125 -12.77 -25.71 -16.24
N ALA A 126 -13.26 -24.48 -16.15
CA ALA A 126 -12.58 -23.38 -15.48
C ALA A 126 -12.36 -23.67 -13.99
N ALA A 127 -13.38 -24.21 -13.31
CA ALA A 127 -13.27 -24.59 -11.89
C ALA A 127 -12.21 -25.67 -11.67
N ARG A 128 -12.17 -26.70 -12.51
CA ARG A 128 -11.14 -27.76 -12.45
C ARG A 128 -9.74 -27.21 -12.69
N LEU A 129 -9.58 -26.38 -13.72
CA LEU A 129 -8.29 -25.77 -14.04
C LEU A 129 -7.76 -24.91 -12.88
N MET A 130 -8.62 -24.10 -12.29
CA MET A 130 -8.27 -23.29 -11.12
C MET A 130 -7.89 -24.15 -9.91
N GLN A 131 -8.62 -25.25 -9.69
CA GLN A 131 -8.31 -26.17 -8.60
C GLN A 131 -6.97 -26.89 -8.82
N GLU A 132 -6.67 -27.31 -10.04
CA GLU A 132 -5.38 -27.91 -10.40
C GLU A 132 -4.21 -26.93 -10.17
N VAL A 133 -4.35 -25.69 -10.63
CA VAL A 133 -3.34 -24.65 -10.44
C VAL A 133 -3.12 -24.34 -8.95
N LEU A 134 -4.19 -24.19 -8.17
CA LEU A 134 -4.11 -23.87 -6.75
C LEU A 134 -3.59 -25.02 -5.88
N SER A 135 -3.73 -26.26 -6.37
CA SER A 135 -3.26 -27.49 -5.68
C SER A 135 -1.83 -27.89 -6.08
N SER A 136 -1.20 -27.15 -7.00
CA SER A 136 0.17 -27.42 -7.45
C SER A 136 1.19 -26.94 -6.41
N ASP A 137 2.32 -27.64 -6.32
CA ASP A 137 3.46 -27.23 -5.48
C ASP A 137 4.11 -25.91 -5.95
N GLU A 138 3.92 -25.54 -7.23
CA GLU A 138 4.40 -24.28 -7.82
C GLU A 138 3.27 -23.57 -8.60
N PRO A 139 2.25 -22.99 -7.95
CA PRO A 139 1.05 -22.46 -8.62
C PRO A 139 1.34 -21.39 -9.68
N ALA A 140 2.33 -20.54 -9.42
CA ALA A 140 2.72 -19.47 -10.36
C ALA A 140 3.34 -20.03 -11.66
N ARG A 141 4.09 -21.11 -11.58
CA ARG A 141 4.70 -21.77 -12.73
C ARG A 141 3.67 -22.55 -13.53
N GLU A 142 2.76 -23.23 -12.85
CA GLU A 142 1.64 -23.94 -13.47
C GLU A 142 0.71 -22.97 -14.20
N LEU A 143 0.40 -21.83 -13.57
CA LEU A 143 -0.37 -20.74 -14.18
C LEU A 143 0.31 -20.22 -15.45
N ALA A 144 1.61 -19.96 -15.40
CA ALA A 144 2.39 -19.47 -16.54
C ALA A 144 2.41 -20.47 -17.70
N GLY A 145 2.49 -21.77 -17.40
CA GLY A 145 2.46 -22.84 -18.40
C GLY A 145 1.10 -23.01 -19.10
N ARG A 146 0.00 -22.52 -18.46
CA ARG A 146 -1.38 -22.68 -18.96
C ARG A 146 -2.06 -21.37 -19.35
N LEU A 147 -1.30 -20.30 -19.51
CA LEU A 147 -1.84 -18.96 -19.86
C LEU A 147 -2.81 -18.98 -21.05
N TYR A 148 -2.49 -19.75 -22.09
CA TYR A 148 -3.34 -19.85 -23.27
C TYR A 148 -4.70 -20.53 -23.00
N GLU A 149 -4.74 -21.54 -22.13
CA GLU A 149 -5.99 -22.19 -21.70
C GLU A 149 -6.81 -21.25 -20.79
N LEU A 150 -6.13 -20.57 -19.87
CA LEU A 150 -6.72 -19.59 -18.97
C LEU A 150 -7.32 -18.42 -19.74
N GLU A 151 -6.64 -17.91 -20.75
CA GLU A 151 -7.14 -16.83 -21.61
C GLU A 151 -8.44 -17.23 -22.32
N LYS A 152 -8.54 -18.47 -22.79
CA LYS A 152 -9.77 -18.99 -23.42
C LYS A 152 -10.91 -19.16 -22.42
N LEU A 153 -10.61 -19.58 -21.19
CA LEU A 153 -11.59 -19.82 -20.13
C LEU A 153 -11.85 -18.59 -19.26
N LEU A 154 -11.18 -17.45 -19.52
CA LEU A 154 -11.31 -16.25 -18.72
C LEU A 154 -12.78 -15.78 -18.53
N PRO A 155 -13.66 -15.78 -19.55
CA PRO A 155 -15.07 -15.47 -19.36
C PRO A 155 -15.78 -16.43 -18.39
N ALA A 156 -15.42 -17.72 -18.43
CA ALA A 156 -15.98 -18.74 -17.54
C ALA A 156 -15.44 -18.61 -16.10
N ILE A 157 -14.18 -18.26 -15.95
CA ILE A 157 -13.56 -17.96 -14.64
C ILE A 157 -14.23 -16.74 -14.02
N LEU A 158 -14.48 -15.70 -14.79
CA LEU A 158 -15.18 -14.51 -14.31
C LEU A 158 -16.63 -14.83 -13.91
N GLU A 159 -17.36 -15.63 -14.69
CA GLU A 159 -18.70 -16.06 -14.34
C GLU A 159 -18.73 -16.88 -13.04
N LEU A 160 -17.78 -17.79 -12.86
CA LEU A 160 -17.62 -18.56 -11.61
C LEU A 160 -17.47 -17.63 -10.41
N ASN A 161 -16.60 -16.62 -10.52
CA ASN A 161 -16.38 -15.65 -9.44
C ASN A 161 -17.57 -14.72 -9.23
N VAL A 162 -18.31 -14.33 -10.27
CA VAL A 162 -19.58 -13.59 -10.15
C VAL A 162 -20.60 -14.38 -9.33
N ARG A 163 -20.77 -15.67 -9.65
CA ARG A 163 -21.69 -16.55 -8.91
C ARG A 163 -21.27 -16.70 -7.45
N GLN A 164 -19.98 -16.79 -7.19
CA GLN A 164 -19.45 -16.89 -5.84
C GLN A 164 -19.63 -15.59 -5.06
N ALA A 165 -19.30 -14.44 -5.63
CA ALA A 165 -19.50 -13.13 -5.00
C ALA A 165 -21.00 -12.88 -4.67
N ARG A 166 -21.93 -13.35 -5.52
CA ARG A 166 -23.37 -13.28 -5.22
C ARG A 166 -23.76 -14.18 -4.04
N ARG A 167 -23.21 -15.41 -3.97
CA ARG A 167 -23.48 -16.34 -2.85
C ARG A 167 -22.93 -15.80 -1.52
N GLU A 168 -21.83 -15.08 -1.56
CA GLU A 168 -21.18 -14.46 -0.40
C GLU A 168 -21.78 -13.09 -0.01
N GLY A 169 -22.86 -12.65 -0.67
CA GLY A 169 -23.52 -11.39 -0.36
C GLY A 169 -22.72 -10.14 -0.71
N GLN A 170 -21.86 -10.21 -1.74
CA GLN A 170 -21.00 -9.12 -2.20
C GLN A 170 -21.50 -8.57 -3.56
N PRO A 171 -22.61 -7.83 -3.60
CA PRO A 171 -23.22 -7.39 -4.86
C PRO A 171 -22.34 -6.44 -5.68
N GLY A 172 -21.55 -5.58 -5.00
CA GLY A 172 -20.62 -4.66 -5.66
C GLY A 172 -19.51 -5.40 -6.42
N LEU A 173 -18.91 -6.41 -5.80
CA LEU A 173 -17.89 -7.24 -6.44
C LEU A 173 -18.49 -8.06 -7.60
N ALA A 174 -19.69 -8.61 -7.41
CA ALA A 174 -20.38 -9.36 -8.46
C ALA A 174 -20.66 -8.48 -9.69
N ALA A 175 -21.09 -7.23 -9.49
CA ALA A 175 -21.30 -6.26 -10.55
C ALA A 175 -20.01 -5.90 -11.28
N ALA A 176 -18.92 -5.63 -10.54
CA ALA A 176 -17.62 -5.31 -11.12
C ALA A 176 -17.05 -6.45 -11.98
N LEU A 177 -17.15 -7.70 -11.51
CA LEU A 177 -16.70 -8.88 -12.25
C LEU A 177 -17.57 -9.16 -13.48
N GLN A 178 -18.87 -8.87 -13.41
CA GLN A 178 -19.77 -9.00 -14.53
C GLN A 178 -19.45 -7.97 -15.62
N ASP A 179 -19.22 -6.72 -15.25
CA ASP A 179 -18.83 -5.67 -16.19
C ASP A 179 -17.49 -5.97 -16.86
N LEU A 180 -16.48 -6.44 -16.08
CA LEU A 180 -15.22 -6.87 -16.66
C LEU A 180 -15.40 -7.98 -17.71
N ARG A 181 -16.26 -8.95 -17.45
CA ARG A 181 -16.61 -10.00 -18.42
C ARG A 181 -17.20 -9.42 -19.71
N GLU A 182 -18.08 -8.43 -19.56
CA GLU A 182 -18.72 -7.75 -20.70
C GLU A 182 -17.73 -6.93 -21.52
N ARG A 183 -16.77 -6.26 -20.86
CA ARG A 183 -15.68 -5.54 -21.54
C ARG A 183 -14.79 -6.49 -22.34
N LEU A 184 -14.32 -7.57 -21.72
CA LEU A 184 -13.50 -8.57 -22.42
C LEU A 184 -14.21 -9.19 -23.63
N ALA A 185 -15.53 -9.39 -23.54
CA ALA A 185 -16.33 -9.87 -24.67
C ALA A 185 -16.37 -8.84 -25.81
N ARG A 186 -16.47 -7.54 -25.50
CA ARG A 186 -16.45 -6.44 -26.48
C ARG A 186 -15.07 -6.25 -27.11
N GLU A 187 -13.99 -6.24 -26.31
CA GLU A 187 -12.62 -6.08 -26.83
C GLU A 187 -12.19 -7.22 -27.74
N ARG A 188 -12.63 -8.45 -27.49
CA ARG A 188 -12.42 -9.59 -28.41
C ARG A 188 -13.11 -9.42 -29.77
N GLN A 189 -14.18 -8.62 -29.85
CA GLN A 189 -14.87 -8.30 -31.09
C GLN A 189 -14.26 -7.13 -31.85
N THR A 190 -13.51 -6.26 -31.17
CA THR A 190 -12.96 -5.01 -31.72
C THR A 190 -11.44 -4.97 -31.82
N ALA A 191 -10.73 -6.11 -31.76
CA ALA A 191 -9.27 -6.15 -31.80
C ALA A 191 -8.73 -5.46 -33.06
N SER A 192 -8.40 -4.16 -32.91
CA SER A 192 -7.60 -3.35 -33.81
C SER A 192 -6.23 -3.09 -33.21
N PRO A 193 -5.17 -2.96 -34.01
CA PRO A 193 -3.78 -3.02 -33.57
C PRO A 193 -3.38 -1.79 -32.76
N ALA A 194 -2.45 -2.00 -31.82
CA ALA A 194 -1.82 -0.97 -31.00
C ALA A 194 -1.26 0.21 -31.82
N VAL A 195 -1.63 1.43 -31.40
CA VAL A 195 -1.10 2.68 -31.94
C VAL A 195 0.30 2.94 -31.35
N PRO A 196 1.32 3.20 -32.15
CA PRO A 196 2.65 3.55 -31.67
C PRO A 196 2.66 4.96 -31.05
N ALA A 197 3.48 5.15 -30.00
CA ALA A 197 3.72 6.42 -29.35
C ALA A 197 4.31 7.44 -30.35
N GLY A 198 3.50 8.39 -30.77
CA GLY A 198 3.90 9.52 -31.62
C GLY A 198 3.85 10.83 -30.83
N ASP A 199 4.66 11.79 -31.27
CA ASP A 199 4.78 13.14 -30.71
C ASP A 199 3.42 13.85 -30.60
N LEU A 200 3.30 14.69 -29.57
CA LEU A 200 2.10 15.41 -29.16
C LEU A 200 1.51 16.29 -30.27
N PRO A 201 0.27 16.12 -30.72
CA PRO A 201 -0.40 17.17 -31.48
C PRO A 201 -0.81 18.29 -30.52
N GLU A 202 -0.36 19.49 -30.82
CA GLU A 202 -0.82 20.74 -30.24
C GLU A 202 -2.26 21.00 -30.73
N GLY A 203 -3.26 20.94 -29.82
CA GLY A 203 -4.63 21.36 -30.13
C GLY A 203 -5.79 20.48 -29.65
N GLU A 204 -5.55 19.31 -29.07
CA GLU A 204 -6.60 18.43 -28.56
C GLU A 204 -7.00 18.81 -27.13
N GLY A 205 -8.31 18.77 -26.85
CA GLY A 205 -8.86 19.08 -25.53
C GLY A 205 -8.19 18.30 -24.41
N LEU A 206 -7.92 18.96 -23.30
CA LEU A 206 -7.35 18.34 -22.11
C LEU A 206 -8.42 17.59 -21.33
N PRO A 207 -8.10 16.43 -20.70
CA PRO A 207 -9.10 15.64 -19.99
C PRO A 207 -9.53 16.30 -18.69
N ARG A 208 -10.77 16.04 -18.28
CA ARG A 208 -11.30 16.31 -16.95
C ARG A 208 -10.96 15.15 -16.04
N LEU A 209 -10.22 15.38 -14.99
CA LEU A 209 -9.62 14.35 -14.16
C LEU A 209 -10.26 14.32 -12.76
N LEU A 210 -10.66 13.14 -12.31
CA LEU A 210 -11.07 12.91 -10.93
C LEU A 210 -9.98 12.11 -10.20
N PHE A 211 -9.38 12.72 -9.18
CA PHE A 211 -8.47 12.07 -8.26
C PHE A 211 -9.22 11.61 -7.01
N LEU A 212 -9.14 10.32 -6.69
CA LEU A 212 -9.79 9.70 -5.54
C LEU A 212 -8.77 9.09 -4.60
N SER A 213 -8.86 9.45 -3.33
CA SER A 213 -8.07 8.84 -2.26
C SER A 213 -8.99 8.43 -1.11
N SER A 214 -8.90 7.18 -0.68
CA SER A 214 -9.64 6.66 0.47
C SER A 214 -9.17 7.18 1.83
N GLN A 215 -8.08 7.95 1.87
CA GLN A 215 -7.58 8.61 3.07
C GLN A 215 -8.30 9.95 3.25
N VAL A 216 -9.31 9.95 4.12
CA VAL A 216 -10.25 11.06 4.27
C VAL A 216 -9.61 12.35 4.86
N HIS A 217 -8.50 12.23 5.60
CA HIS A 217 -7.91 13.35 6.35
C HIS A 217 -6.53 13.80 5.85
N ASP A 218 -5.92 13.03 4.98
CA ASP A 218 -4.66 13.37 4.32
C ASP A 218 -4.73 12.79 2.91
N PRO A 219 -5.28 13.53 1.94
CA PRO A 219 -5.14 13.10 0.56
C PRO A 219 -3.67 12.86 0.35
N SER A 220 -3.29 11.62 0.06
CA SER A 220 -1.88 11.26 0.01
C SER A 220 -1.19 12.38 -0.75
N ARG A 221 -0.14 12.93 -0.17
CA ARG A 221 0.60 14.05 -0.77
C ARG A 221 0.93 13.78 -2.24
N ARG A 222 1.16 12.50 -2.58
CA ARG A 222 1.40 12.05 -3.93
C ARG A 222 0.24 12.38 -4.88
N MET A 223 -1.01 12.10 -4.47
CA MET A 223 -2.21 12.40 -5.26
C MET A 223 -2.43 13.91 -5.39
N ALA A 224 -2.29 14.67 -4.29
CA ALA A 224 -2.42 16.12 -4.30
C ALA A 224 -1.38 16.80 -5.19
N LEU A 225 -0.13 16.34 -5.12
CA LEU A 225 0.96 16.83 -5.97
C LEU A 225 0.72 16.53 -7.45
N ALA A 226 0.29 15.32 -7.78
CA ALA A 226 -0.04 14.94 -9.15
C ALA A 226 -1.23 15.74 -9.69
N ALA A 227 -2.28 15.90 -8.89
CA ALA A 227 -3.45 16.72 -9.23
C ALA A 227 -3.06 18.18 -9.52
N GLY A 228 -2.25 18.79 -8.65
CA GLY A 228 -1.73 20.14 -8.85
C GLY A 228 -0.89 20.27 -10.14
N ALA A 229 0.03 19.33 -10.36
CA ALA A 229 0.90 19.36 -11.54
C ALA A 229 0.13 19.20 -12.86
N LEU A 230 -0.94 18.39 -12.90
CA LEU A 230 -1.80 18.25 -14.07
C LEU A 230 -2.73 19.45 -14.25
N SER A 231 -3.16 20.06 -13.16
CA SER A 231 -3.91 21.33 -13.22
C SER A 231 -3.05 22.48 -13.81
N GLU A 232 -1.74 22.53 -13.49
CA GLU A 232 -0.80 23.47 -14.10
C GLU A 232 -0.58 23.26 -15.60
N LEU A 233 -0.81 22.03 -16.09
CA LEU A 233 -0.84 21.72 -17.53
C LEU A 233 -2.16 22.14 -18.21
N GLY A 234 -3.13 22.63 -17.44
CA GLY A 234 -4.43 23.09 -17.93
C GLY A 234 -5.55 22.05 -17.85
N CYS A 235 -5.32 20.87 -17.27
CA CYS A 235 -6.40 19.91 -17.03
C CYS A 235 -7.39 20.45 -16.00
N GLU A 236 -8.67 20.19 -16.19
CA GLU A 236 -9.68 20.36 -15.15
C GLU A 236 -9.53 19.20 -14.14
N VAL A 237 -9.12 19.50 -12.92
CA VAL A 237 -8.81 18.48 -11.92
C VAL A 237 -9.69 18.64 -10.68
N THR A 238 -10.34 17.57 -10.26
CA THR A 238 -11.05 17.48 -8.98
C THR A 238 -10.36 16.42 -8.10
N LEU A 239 -10.02 16.80 -6.87
CA LEU A 239 -9.51 15.88 -5.85
C LEU A 239 -10.62 15.64 -4.82
N ALA A 240 -10.98 14.37 -4.58
CA ALA A 240 -12.09 14.01 -3.70
C ALA A 240 -11.79 12.72 -2.90
N ALA A 241 -12.46 12.58 -1.75
CA ALA A 241 -12.42 11.36 -0.94
C ALA A 241 -13.51 10.34 -1.35
N GLN A 242 -14.54 10.80 -2.05
CA GLN A 242 -15.67 10.01 -2.51
C GLN A 242 -16.05 10.46 -3.93
N PHE A 243 -16.77 9.60 -4.64
CA PHE A 243 -17.31 9.95 -5.94
C PHE A 243 -18.32 11.12 -5.80
N PRO A 244 -18.16 12.19 -6.58
CA PRO A 244 -19.21 13.21 -6.71
C PRO A 244 -20.46 12.61 -7.36
N SER A 245 -21.64 13.20 -7.08
CA SER A 245 -22.85 12.90 -7.86
C SER A 245 -22.58 13.24 -9.34
N ASP A 246 -23.19 12.48 -10.26
CA ASP A 246 -23.08 12.68 -11.73
C ASP A 246 -21.63 12.61 -12.29
N PHE A 247 -20.68 11.95 -11.57
CA PHE A 247 -19.29 11.82 -11.99
C PHE A 247 -19.15 11.29 -13.43
N GLU A 248 -20.05 10.41 -13.89
CA GLU A 248 -20.06 9.82 -15.21
C GLU A 248 -20.13 10.85 -16.37
N LYS A 249 -20.75 12.01 -16.12
CA LYS A 249 -20.87 13.11 -17.10
C LYS A 249 -19.81 14.17 -16.96
N ARG A 250 -19.06 14.15 -15.85
CA ARG A 250 -18.15 15.24 -15.45
C ARG A 250 -16.71 14.96 -15.70
N PHE A 251 -16.30 13.68 -15.75
CA PHE A 251 -14.89 13.30 -15.81
C PHE A 251 -14.62 12.35 -16.95
N ASP A 252 -13.45 12.52 -17.56
CA ASP A 252 -12.99 11.73 -18.68
C ASP A 252 -12.05 10.61 -18.22
N VAL A 253 -11.38 10.78 -17.07
CA VAL A 253 -10.47 9.79 -16.46
C VAL A 253 -10.57 9.85 -14.94
N VAL A 254 -10.53 8.70 -14.30
CA VAL A 254 -10.46 8.56 -12.83
C VAL A 254 -9.10 8.01 -12.43
N ILE A 255 -8.45 8.68 -11.49
CA ILE A 255 -7.21 8.25 -10.86
C ILE A 255 -7.53 7.88 -9.40
N ALA A 256 -7.43 6.60 -9.03
CA ALA A 256 -7.78 6.15 -7.69
C ALA A 256 -6.57 5.59 -6.95
N GLN A 257 -6.38 6.00 -5.70
CA GLN A 257 -5.34 5.44 -4.84
C GLN A 257 -5.93 4.48 -3.82
N ALA A 258 -5.38 3.26 -3.76
CA ALA A 258 -5.74 2.22 -2.81
C ALA A 258 -7.27 2.03 -2.60
N PRO A 259 -8.08 1.94 -3.68
CA PRO A 259 -9.54 1.90 -3.56
C PRO A 259 -10.06 0.63 -2.89
N HIS A 260 -9.27 -0.44 -2.81
CA HIS A 260 -9.64 -1.69 -2.15
C HIS A 260 -9.91 -1.55 -0.65
N GLY A 261 -9.41 -0.48 -0.02
CA GLY A 261 -9.70 -0.15 1.37
C GLY A 261 -11.04 0.57 1.59
N SER A 262 -11.87 0.75 0.54
CA SER A 262 -13.22 1.35 0.61
C SER A 262 -14.16 0.68 -0.38
N PRO A 263 -15.17 -0.06 0.10
CA PRO A 263 -16.19 -0.67 -0.76
C PRO A 263 -16.90 0.34 -1.66
N GLU A 264 -17.11 1.57 -1.16
CA GLU A 264 -17.78 2.64 -1.89
C GLU A 264 -16.94 3.10 -3.09
N LEU A 265 -15.62 3.26 -2.90
CA LEU A 265 -14.72 3.61 -4.00
C LEU A 265 -14.66 2.50 -5.03
N LEU A 266 -14.60 1.24 -4.59
CA LEU A 266 -14.55 0.12 -5.50
C LEU A 266 -15.85 0.00 -6.33
N THR A 267 -17.01 0.22 -5.69
CA THR A 267 -18.30 0.25 -6.38
C THR A 267 -18.36 1.39 -7.42
N GLY A 268 -17.86 2.57 -7.06
CA GLY A 268 -17.79 3.69 -8.00
C GLY A 268 -16.82 3.43 -9.16
N LEU A 269 -15.70 2.75 -8.95
CA LEU A 269 -14.80 2.34 -10.03
C LEU A 269 -15.45 1.31 -10.96
N ALA A 270 -16.27 0.40 -10.41
CA ALA A 270 -17.06 -0.51 -11.25
C ALA A 270 -18.06 0.25 -12.12
N ALA A 271 -18.71 1.29 -11.59
CA ALA A 271 -19.58 2.16 -12.37
C ALA A 271 -18.81 2.95 -13.44
N CYS A 272 -17.60 3.45 -13.15
CA CYS A 272 -16.72 4.06 -14.16
C CYS A 272 -16.42 3.09 -15.30
N SER A 273 -16.09 1.85 -14.96
CA SER A 273 -15.83 0.81 -15.94
C SER A 273 -17.06 0.54 -16.82
N ALA A 274 -18.26 0.46 -16.21
CA ALA A 274 -19.52 0.31 -16.94
C ALA A 274 -19.82 1.50 -17.87
N ALA A 275 -19.50 2.72 -17.42
CA ALA A 275 -19.62 3.94 -18.21
C ALA A 275 -18.46 4.16 -19.21
N GLN A 276 -17.52 3.21 -19.31
CA GLN A 276 -16.31 3.29 -20.15
C GLN A 276 -15.38 4.48 -19.81
N ILE A 277 -15.43 4.95 -18.57
CA ILE A 277 -14.49 5.94 -18.08
C ILE A 277 -13.18 5.23 -17.68
N PRO A 278 -12.05 5.56 -18.31
CA PRO A 278 -10.75 4.95 -18.00
C PRO A 278 -10.34 5.17 -16.56
N ILE A 279 -9.70 4.14 -15.99
CA ILE A 279 -9.24 4.13 -14.60
C ILE A 279 -7.73 3.97 -14.57
N LEU A 280 -7.05 4.88 -13.87
CA LEU A 280 -5.67 4.74 -13.41
C LEU A 280 -5.65 4.37 -11.95
N LEU A 281 -4.87 3.36 -11.58
CA LEU A 281 -4.72 2.93 -10.20
C LEU A 281 -3.34 3.33 -9.68
N ASP A 282 -3.28 4.19 -8.67
CA ASP A 282 -2.01 4.53 -8.01
C ASP A 282 -1.77 3.62 -6.80
N LEU A 283 -0.71 2.82 -6.86
CA LEU A 283 -0.26 1.97 -5.76
C LEU A 283 0.99 2.60 -5.14
N ASN A 284 0.82 3.26 -4.01
CA ASN A 284 1.90 3.93 -3.29
C ASN A 284 2.62 3.03 -2.27
N GLN A 285 2.11 1.82 -2.03
CA GLN A 285 2.67 0.81 -1.14
C GLN A 285 2.46 -0.59 -1.73
N ASP A 286 3.28 -1.53 -1.29
CA ASP A 286 3.12 -2.94 -1.61
C ASP A 286 2.13 -3.59 -0.64
N TYR A 287 0.88 -3.65 -1.03
CA TYR A 287 -0.19 -4.21 -0.20
C TYR A 287 -0.11 -5.73 -0.06
N GLU A 288 0.52 -6.42 -1.03
CA GLU A 288 0.72 -7.88 -0.98
C GLU A 288 1.72 -8.27 0.11
N LEU A 289 2.69 -7.40 0.40
CA LEU A 289 3.73 -7.62 1.41
C LEU A 289 3.50 -6.83 2.71
N MET A 290 2.35 -6.15 2.84
CA MET A 290 2.04 -5.35 4.04
C MET A 290 2.03 -6.23 5.29
N PRO A 291 2.84 -5.92 6.32
CA PRO A 291 2.91 -6.74 7.52
C PRO A 291 1.68 -6.56 8.42
N LEU A 292 1.34 -7.59 9.18
CA LEU A 292 0.16 -7.61 10.06
C LEU A 292 0.17 -6.51 11.14
N ASP A 293 1.35 -6.12 11.58
CA ASP A 293 1.56 -5.05 12.57
C ASP A 293 1.56 -3.64 11.95
N HIS A 294 1.34 -3.52 10.65
CA HIS A 294 1.24 -2.22 10.00
C HIS A 294 -0.05 -1.50 10.45
N PRO A 295 0.00 -0.21 10.84
CA PRO A 295 -1.18 0.53 11.34
C PRO A 295 -2.37 0.55 10.39
N LEU A 296 -2.12 0.44 9.10
CA LEU A 296 -3.14 0.43 8.06
C LEU A 296 -3.55 -0.98 7.61
N TYR A 297 -3.03 -2.04 8.27
CA TYR A 297 -3.28 -3.42 7.85
C TYR A 297 -4.77 -3.79 7.93
N GLU A 298 -5.49 -3.39 8.97
CA GLU A 298 -6.92 -3.64 9.10
C GLU A 298 -7.74 -3.12 7.90
N ARG A 299 -7.27 -2.04 7.29
CA ARG A 299 -7.96 -1.39 6.17
C ARG A 299 -7.49 -1.86 4.81
N TYR A 300 -6.20 -2.10 4.65
CA TYR A 300 -5.58 -2.35 3.33
C TYR A 300 -4.85 -3.68 3.22
N GLY A 301 -4.70 -4.42 4.32
CA GLY A 301 -4.04 -5.71 4.32
C GLY A 301 -4.85 -6.78 3.59
N LEU A 302 -4.15 -7.69 2.94
CA LEU A 302 -4.75 -8.72 2.10
C LEU A 302 -4.92 -10.06 2.81
N GLY A 303 -4.84 -10.09 4.15
CA GLY A 303 -4.99 -11.32 4.94
C GLY A 303 -6.42 -11.86 4.98
N SER A 304 -7.43 -11.04 4.63
CA SER A 304 -8.81 -11.50 4.49
C SER A 304 -9.14 -11.80 3.03
N LEU A 305 -9.97 -12.79 2.78
CA LEU A 305 -10.44 -13.13 1.44
C LEU A 305 -11.16 -11.93 0.77
N THR A 306 -11.93 -11.17 1.55
CA THR A 306 -12.60 -9.96 1.08
C THR A 306 -11.61 -8.88 0.66
N GLY A 307 -10.57 -8.61 1.47
CA GLY A 307 -9.52 -7.65 1.14
C GLY A 307 -8.73 -8.05 -0.10
N ALA A 308 -8.34 -9.32 -0.20
CA ALA A 308 -7.62 -9.85 -1.35
C ALA A 308 -8.45 -9.76 -2.64
N ARG A 309 -9.74 -10.06 -2.58
CA ARG A 309 -10.68 -9.93 -3.72
C ARG A 309 -10.89 -8.47 -4.12
N ALA A 310 -11.06 -7.59 -3.15
CA ALA A 310 -11.20 -6.15 -3.39
C ALA A 310 -9.95 -5.58 -4.09
N TYR A 311 -8.77 -5.97 -3.65
CA TYR A 311 -7.51 -5.58 -4.28
C TYR A 311 -7.40 -6.12 -5.71
N THR A 312 -7.68 -7.40 -5.91
CA THR A 312 -7.67 -8.01 -7.25
C THR A 312 -8.68 -7.33 -8.18
N ALA A 313 -9.89 -7.02 -7.69
CA ALA A 313 -10.88 -6.28 -8.47
C ALA A 313 -10.38 -4.89 -8.87
N ALA A 314 -9.73 -4.16 -7.94
CA ALA A 314 -9.14 -2.86 -8.26
C ALA A 314 -8.07 -2.95 -9.35
N LEU A 315 -7.19 -3.96 -9.29
CA LEU A 315 -6.17 -4.20 -10.33
C LEU A 315 -6.81 -4.49 -11.70
N LEU A 316 -7.86 -5.31 -11.73
CA LEU A 316 -8.54 -5.70 -12.96
C LEU A 316 -9.36 -4.57 -13.60
N LEU A 317 -9.87 -3.63 -12.80
CA LEU A 317 -10.61 -2.46 -13.29
C LEU A 317 -9.68 -1.39 -13.86
N ALA A 318 -8.39 -1.42 -13.53
CA ALA A 318 -7.43 -0.42 -13.96
C ALA A 318 -7.00 -0.65 -15.41
N GLY A 319 -7.06 0.39 -16.23
CA GLY A 319 -6.44 0.40 -17.56
C GLY A 319 -4.92 0.53 -17.50
N CYS A 320 -4.40 1.22 -16.46
CA CYS A 320 -2.98 1.29 -16.16
C CYS A 320 -2.76 1.46 -14.65
N ILE A 321 -1.70 0.86 -14.12
CA ILE A 321 -1.29 0.96 -12.72
C ILE A 321 -0.07 1.86 -12.63
N ILE A 322 -0.06 2.76 -11.66
CA ILE A 322 1.08 3.65 -11.38
C ILE A 322 1.75 3.19 -10.08
N THR A 323 3.07 3.08 -10.10
CA THR A 323 3.87 2.72 -8.92
C THR A 323 5.02 3.70 -8.73
N PRO A 324 5.52 3.92 -7.48
CA PRO A 324 6.60 4.87 -7.22
C PRO A 324 7.99 4.36 -7.64
N ASN A 325 8.16 3.06 -7.85
CA ASN A 325 9.46 2.46 -8.18
C ASN A 325 9.32 1.18 -9.02
N ALA A 326 10.43 0.76 -9.61
CA ALA A 326 10.50 -0.42 -10.47
C ALA A 326 10.28 -1.75 -9.72
N ILE A 327 10.54 -1.78 -8.41
CA ILE A 327 10.39 -2.98 -7.58
C ILE A 327 8.93 -3.37 -7.45
N MET A 328 8.07 -2.39 -7.17
CA MET A 328 6.62 -2.61 -7.16
C MET A 328 6.06 -2.88 -8.56
N ALA A 329 6.62 -2.23 -9.59
CA ALA A 329 6.15 -2.40 -10.95
C ALA A 329 6.43 -3.80 -11.51
N ARG A 330 7.56 -4.40 -11.14
CA ARG A 330 8.01 -5.66 -11.73
C ARG A 330 7.03 -6.81 -11.57
N PRO A 331 6.57 -7.18 -10.37
CA PRO A 331 5.62 -8.29 -10.20
C PRO A 331 4.28 -8.03 -10.90
N LEU A 332 3.83 -6.77 -10.98
CA LEU A 332 2.61 -6.41 -11.69
C LEU A 332 2.77 -6.57 -13.21
N LYS A 333 3.92 -6.16 -13.77
CA LYS A 333 4.24 -6.39 -15.19
C LYS A 333 4.36 -7.88 -15.53
N GLU A 334 4.95 -8.67 -14.64
CA GLU A 334 5.05 -10.12 -14.78
C GLU A 334 3.66 -10.79 -14.76
N LYS A 335 2.70 -10.23 -14.05
CA LYS A 335 1.29 -10.62 -14.06
C LYS A 335 0.50 -10.11 -15.30
N GLY A 336 1.14 -9.35 -16.20
CA GLY A 336 0.54 -8.85 -17.44
C GLY A 336 -0.18 -7.51 -17.34
N TYR A 337 -0.09 -6.79 -16.21
CA TYR A 337 -0.70 -5.46 -16.09
C TYR A 337 0.11 -4.39 -16.83
N ALA A 338 -0.60 -3.40 -17.39
CA ALA A 338 0.03 -2.17 -17.87
C ALA A 338 0.49 -1.34 -16.65
N VAL A 339 1.80 -1.06 -16.56
CA VAL A 339 2.34 -0.38 -15.37
C VAL A 339 3.28 0.75 -15.79
N SER A 340 3.00 1.95 -15.28
CA SER A 340 3.85 3.12 -15.35
C SER A 340 4.59 3.34 -14.03
N VAL A 341 5.89 3.60 -14.10
CA VAL A 341 6.68 3.95 -12.92
C VAL A 341 6.81 5.46 -12.87
N ILE A 342 6.21 6.09 -11.87
CA ILE A 342 6.31 7.52 -11.62
C ILE A 342 6.77 7.71 -10.18
N PRO A 343 8.00 8.15 -9.94
CA PRO A 343 8.55 8.27 -8.61
C PRO A 343 7.86 9.36 -7.79
N ASP A 344 8.04 9.33 -6.48
CA ASP A 344 7.56 10.40 -5.60
C ASP A 344 8.32 11.71 -5.87
N GLY A 345 7.58 12.79 -5.82
CA GLY A 345 8.08 14.13 -6.05
C GLY A 345 7.85 15.08 -4.86
N TRP A 346 8.22 16.32 -5.06
CA TRP A 346 7.99 17.43 -4.15
C TRP A 346 7.53 18.66 -4.93
N ASP A 347 6.85 19.57 -4.21
CA ASP A 347 6.31 20.79 -4.79
C ASP A 347 7.06 22.01 -4.27
N ARG A 348 7.52 22.85 -5.19
CA ARG A 348 8.17 24.13 -4.88
C ARG A 348 7.20 25.16 -4.30
N GLY A 349 5.89 25.01 -4.52
CA GLY A 349 4.87 25.93 -4.03
C GLY A 349 4.83 26.07 -2.50
N ASN A 350 5.33 25.07 -1.76
CA ASN A 350 5.45 25.18 -0.31
C ASN A 350 6.70 26.01 0.08
N PRO A 351 6.53 27.23 0.61
CA PRO A 351 7.65 28.13 0.92
C PRO A 351 8.57 27.61 2.05
N LEU A 352 8.11 26.67 2.85
CA LEU A 352 8.90 26.06 3.92
C LEU A 352 10.10 25.29 3.39
N TRP A 353 10.11 24.85 2.13
CA TRP A 353 11.26 24.19 1.51
C TRP A 353 12.50 25.09 1.42
N GLU A 354 12.30 26.39 1.20
CA GLU A 354 13.39 27.36 1.05
C GLU A 354 13.70 28.14 2.34
N LYS A 355 12.85 27.98 3.38
CA LYS A 355 13.07 28.67 4.65
C LYS A 355 14.37 28.21 5.32
N PRO A 356 15.32 29.10 5.64
CA PRO A 356 16.55 28.73 6.32
C PRO A 356 16.30 28.03 7.65
N SER A 357 17.12 27.05 7.98
CA SER A 357 17.14 26.47 9.33
C SER A 357 17.62 27.51 10.34
N ALA A 358 17.05 27.50 11.54
CA ALA A 358 17.51 28.37 12.61
C ALA A 358 18.95 28.00 13.01
N PRO A 359 19.82 28.99 13.30
CA PRO A 359 21.15 28.72 13.82
C PRO A 359 21.08 27.94 15.12
N ARG A 360 21.94 26.94 15.27
CA ARG A 360 22.03 26.07 16.45
C ARG A 360 23.48 25.94 16.91
N SER A 361 23.66 25.80 18.23
CA SER A 361 24.95 25.53 18.83
C SER A 361 25.29 24.03 18.88
N THR A 362 24.29 23.16 18.65
CA THR A 362 24.42 21.70 18.68
C THR A 362 24.03 21.13 17.32
N LEU A 363 24.65 20.02 16.95
CA LEU A 363 24.35 19.28 15.74
C LEU A 363 23.22 18.28 16.02
N HIS A 364 22.24 18.21 15.15
CA HIS A 364 21.06 17.38 15.30
C HIS A 364 21.07 16.21 14.32
N ILE A 365 21.08 14.98 14.84
CA ILE A 365 20.80 13.77 14.09
C ILE A 365 19.32 13.46 14.22
N GLY A 366 18.59 13.48 13.11
CA GLY A 366 17.15 13.33 13.09
C GLY A 366 16.66 12.03 12.50
N TRP A 367 15.55 11.56 13.03
CA TRP A 367 14.77 10.45 12.50
C TRP A 367 13.31 10.89 12.34
N ILE A 368 12.71 10.54 11.21
CA ILE A 368 11.28 10.74 10.92
C ILE A 368 10.66 9.38 10.64
N GLY A 369 9.64 9.01 11.41
CA GLY A 369 8.97 7.72 11.22
C GLY A 369 7.63 7.63 11.93
N GLU A 370 6.87 6.61 11.54
CA GLU A 370 5.57 6.24 12.10
C GLU A 370 5.72 5.04 13.04
N ASP A 371 4.64 4.65 13.75
CA ASP A 371 4.63 3.58 14.77
C ASP A 371 5.31 2.28 14.28
N CYS A 372 4.93 1.80 13.10
CA CYS A 372 5.50 0.57 12.54
C CYS A 372 7.01 0.64 12.21
N GLN A 373 7.63 1.81 12.31
CA GLN A 373 9.03 2.05 11.98
C GLN A 373 9.91 2.31 13.21
N VAL A 374 9.34 2.36 14.41
CA VAL A 374 10.10 2.60 15.64
C VAL A 374 11.13 1.50 15.89
N ASP A 375 10.77 0.26 15.61
CA ASP A 375 11.67 -0.89 15.78
C ASP A 375 12.87 -0.86 14.82
N ASP A 376 12.77 -0.13 13.72
CA ASP A 376 13.88 0.08 12.78
C ASP A 376 15.05 0.86 13.41
N LEU A 377 14.81 1.57 14.52
CA LEU A 377 15.86 2.22 15.30
C LEU A 377 16.69 1.23 16.16
N LEU A 378 16.16 0.04 16.45
CA LEU A 378 16.82 -0.93 17.34
C LEU A 378 18.22 -1.35 16.85
N PRO A 379 18.42 -1.68 15.54
CA PRO A 379 19.75 -2.05 15.03
C PRO A 379 20.80 -0.96 15.20
N VAL A 380 20.40 0.32 15.07
CA VAL A 380 21.30 1.47 15.14
C VAL A 380 21.36 2.10 16.53
N ARG A 381 20.52 1.67 17.46
CA ARG A 381 20.41 2.25 18.81
C ARG A 381 21.75 2.29 19.55
N ARG A 382 22.52 1.19 19.52
CA ARG A 382 23.83 1.11 20.17
C ARG A 382 24.84 2.08 19.53
N VAL A 383 24.79 2.24 18.22
CA VAL A 383 25.63 3.19 17.48
C VAL A 383 25.30 4.61 17.89
N LEU A 384 24.03 4.98 17.98
CA LEU A 384 23.61 6.32 18.40
C LEU A 384 24.05 6.64 19.83
N PHE A 385 23.94 5.69 20.76
CA PHE A 385 24.51 5.87 22.12
C PHE A 385 26.02 6.06 22.13
N ARG A 386 26.75 5.36 21.25
CA ARG A 386 28.21 5.52 21.11
C ARG A 386 28.56 6.91 20.57
N ILE A 387 27.87 7.35 19.51
CA ILE A 387 27.99 8.70 18.91
C ILE A 387 27.73 9.79 19.96
N LEU A 388 26.67 9.68 20.73
CA LEU A 388 26.34 10.68 21.73
C LEU A 388 27.36 10.75 22.89
N ARG A 389 28.03 9.64 23.22
CA ARG A 389 29.15 9.64 24.21
C ARG A 389 30.42 10.27 23.64
N GLU A 390 30.69 10.03 22.35
CA GLU A 390 31.86 10.57 21.67
C GLU A 390 31.71 12.09 21.40
N PHE A 391 30.47 12.55 21.10
CA PHE A 391 30.17 13.92 20.70
C PHE A 391 29.17 14.61 21.66
N PRO A 392 29.63 15.34 22.68
CA PRO A 392 28.75 16.01 23.63
C PRO A 392 27.84 17.09 22.99
N ASN A 393 28.22 17.65 21.85
CA ASN A 393 27.48 18.68 21.10
C ASN A 393 26.47 18.13 20.10
N VAL A 394 26.19 16.81 20.11
CA VAL A 394 25.20 16.17 19.21
C VAL A 394 23.96 15.85 20.00
N ASN A 395 22.79 16.14 19.44
CA ASN A 395 21.48 15.77 19.95
C ASN A 395 20.73 14.86 18.98
N LEU A 396 19.80 14.06 19.49
CA LEU A 396 18.86 13.29 18.67
C LEU A 396 17.52 14.02 18.55
N VAL A 397 16.96 14.03 17.35
CA VAL A 397 15.65 14.57 17.05
C VAL A 397 14.77 13.43 16.55
N PHE A 398 13.64 13.19 17.20
CA PHE A 398 12.65 12.20 16.81
C PHE A 398 11.37 12.91 16.40
N ALA A 399 10.95 12.71 15.15
CA ALA A 399 9.71 13.27 14.63
C ALA A 399 8.72 12.14 14.29
N GLY A 400 7.48 12.27 14.78
CA GLY A 400 6.40 11.31 14.54
C GLY A 400 6.01 10.54 15.79
N ASP A 401 6.32 9.25 15.87
CA ASP A 401 5.88 8.42 16.99
C ASP A 401 6.68 8.69 18.29
N PRO A 402 5.99 9.03 19.40
CA PRO A 402 6.66 9.25 20.70
C PRO A 402 7.33 8.00 21.28
N LYS A 403 6.97 6.80 20.84
CA LYS A 403 7.65 5.56 21.25
C LYS A 403 9.13 5.56 20.87
N ALA A 404 9.52 6.25 19.78
CA ALA A 404 10.93 6.42 19.42
C ALA A 404 11.73 7.08 20.55
N LEU A 405 11.16 8.07 21.23
CA LEU A 405 11.79 8.74 22.37
C LEU A 405 12.02 7.78 23.56
N GLN A 406 11.12 6.81 23.76
CA GLN A 406 11.20 5.83 24.84
C GLN A 406 12.40 4.88 24.67
N LEU A 407 12.77 4.55 23.42
CA LEU A 407 13.97 3.75 23.15
C LEU A 407 15.25 4.42 23.67
N PHE A 408 15.22 5.72 23.86
CA PHE A 408 16.34 6.55 24.31
C PHE A 408 16.08 7.19 25.67
N ALA A 409 15.18 6.63 26.49
CA ALA A 409 14.84 7.16 27.82
C ALA A 409 16.04 7.33 28.76
N ASN A 410 17.10 6.54 28.58
CA ASN A 410 18.33 6.63 29.36
C ASN A 410 19.23 7.83 29.01
N LEU A 411 18.89 8.61 27.96
CA LEU A 411 19.58 9.85 27.64
C LEU A 411 19.00 11.01 28.45
N PRO A 412 19.81 12.02 28.80
CA PRO A 412 19.30 13.28 29.35
C PRO A 412 18.27 13.92 28.42
N GLU A 413 17.23 14.53 28.95
CA GLU A 413 16.18 15.20 28.16
C GLU A 413 16.74 16.28 27.22
N SER A 414 17.77 16.97 27.65
CA SER A 414 18.49 17.97 26.83
C SER A 414 19.16 17.39 25.57
N ARG A 415 19.33 16.08 25.49
CA ARG A 415 19.99 15.38 24.38
C ARG A 415 19.00 14.69 23.42
N ARG A 416 17.72 14.74 23.70
CA ARG A 416 16.65 14.13 22.92
C ARG A 416 15.50 15.10 22.72
N ILE A 417 15.26 15.44 21.50
CA ILE A 417 14.23 16.41 21.08
C ILE A 417 13.10 15.63 20.43
N PHE A 418 11.87 15.88 20.85
CA PHE A 418 10.68 15.29 20.23
C PHE A 418 9.92 16.35 19.44
N LEU A 419 9.56 16.00 18.23
CA LEU A 419 8.68 16.76 17.36
C LEU A 419 7.41 15.92 17.12
N PRO A 420 6.22 16.47 17.39
CA PRO A 420 4.98 15.73 17.20
C PRO A 420 4.79 15.36 15.73
N PRO A 421 3.92 14.37 15.44
CA PRO A 421 3.50 14.07 14.09
C PRO A 421 2.95 15.35 13.43
N ALA A 422 3.34 15.56 12.20
CA ALA A 422 2.93 16.73 11.43
C ALA A 422 2.50 16.31 10.04
N GLY A 423 1.58 17.07 9.45
CA GLY A 423 1.10 16.86 8.10
C GLY A 423 2.21 16.93 7.05
N ALA A 424 1.89 16.49 5.84
CA ALA A 424 2.84 16.51 4.73
C ALA A 424 3.37 17.93 4.42
N GLU A 425 2.56 18.93 4.67
CA GLU A 425 2.89 20.35 4.47
C GLU A 425 3.98 20.85 5.43
N ASP A 426 4.01 20.31 6.66
CA ASP A 426 4.98 20.69 7.68
C ASP A 426 6.28 19.85 7.64
N ARG A 427 6.37 18.87 6.77
CA ARG A 427 7.57 18.04 6.62
C ARG A 427 8.85 18.84 6.39
N PRO A 428 8.84 19.92 5.57
CA PRO A 428 10.01 20.79 5.42
C PRO A 428 10.45 21.42 6.75
N PHE A 429 9.51 21.74 7.63
CA PHE A 429 9.80 22.25 8.96
C PHE A 429 10.45 21.16 9.84
N LEU A 430 9.90 19.95 9.87
CA LEU A 430 10.51 18.84 10.63
C LEU A 430 11.97 18.59 10.18
N LEU A 431 12.19 18.54 8.88
CA LEU A 431 13.53 18.37 8.31
C LEU A 431 14.45 19.54 8.68
N SER A 432 13.95 20.78 8.73
CA SER A 432 14.75 21.95 9.11
C SER A 432 15.34 21.87 10.52
N GLN A 433 14.81 20.99 11.37
CA GLN A 433 15.31 20.75 12.72
C GLN A 433 16.47 19.76 12.78
N MET A 434 16.94 19.24 11.63
CA MET A 434 17.96 18.22 11.53
C MET A 434 19.15 18.72 10.71
N ASP A 435 20.37 18.26 11.05
CA ASP A 435 21.59 18.50 10.29
C ASP A 435 22.04 17.24 9.56
N ILE A 436 21.67 16.07 10.06
CA ILE A 436 21.87 14.74 9.45
C ILE A 436 20.57 13.95 9.63
N LEU A 437 20.03 13.41 8.55
CA LEU A 437 18.89 12.50 8.62
C LEU A 437 19.38 11.05 8.73
N ILE A 438 18.79 10.25 9.60
CA ILE A 438 19.00 8.80 9.61
C ILE A 438 17.73 8.08 9.14
N ARG A 439 17.92 7.06 8.29
CA ARG A 439 16.85 6.21 7.80
C ARG A 439 17.24 4.73 7.94
N PRO A 440 17.33 4.22 9.18
CA PRO A 440 17.47 2.80 9.39
C PRO A 440 16.18 2.11 8.97
N MET A 441 16.32 0.96 8.34
CA MET A 441 15.19 0.12 7.90
C MET A 441 15.52 -1.33 8.20
N GLY A 442 14.53 -2.07 8.64
CA GLY A 442 14.64 -3.51 8.85
C GLY A 442 14.69 -4.31 7.54
N THR A 443 14.78 -5.63 7.67
CA THR A 443 14.90 -6.56 6.54
C THR A 443 13.56 -7.13 6.07
N ARG A 444 12.42 -6.56 6.49
CA ARG A 444 11.10 -7.03 6.08
C ARG A 444 10.93 -6.90 4.56
N PRO A 445 10.37 -7.90 3.85
CA PRO A 445 10.14 -7.81 2.40
C PRO A 445 9.36 -6.57 1.97
N PHE A 446 8.40 -6.13 2.78
CA PHE A 446 7.63 -4.90 2.59
C PHE A 446 8.51 -3.65 2.42
N TYR A 447 9.66 -3.59 3.12
CA TYR A 447 10.57 -2.45 3.03
C TYR A 447 11.34 -2.38 1.70
N ALA A 448 11.51 -3.51 1.01
CA ALA A 448 12.18 -3.51 -0.29
C ALA A 448 11.48 -2.63 -1.33
N SER A 449 10.17 -2.49 -1.23
CA SER A 449 9.32 -1.68 -2.12
C SER A 449 9.11 -0.23 -1.65
N GLN A 450 9.69 0.16 -0.50
CA GLN A 450 9.54 1.52 0.03
C GLN A 450 10.13 2.58 -0.92
N SER A 451 9.43 3.71 -1.01
CA SER A 451 9.87 4.86 -1.79
C SER A 451 11.05 5.60 -1.14
N ASP A 452 11.85 6.23 -1.99
CA ASP A 452 12.96 7.12 -1.62
C ASP A 452 12.50 8.53 -1.18
N ARG A 453 11.20 8.78 -1.10
CA ARG A 453 10.60 10.12 -0.87
C ARG A 453 11.28 10.92 0.24
N LEU A 454 11.52 10.30 1.41
CA LEU A 454 12.11 11.02 2.54
C LEU A 454 13.55 11.46 2.26
N LEU A 455 14.31 10.69 1.48
CA LEU A 455 15.68 11.05 1.08
C LEU A 455 15.67 12.17 0.04
N VAL A 456 14.71 12.15 -0.88
CA VAL A 456 14.46 13.26 -1.83
C VAL A 456 14.13 14.54 -1.06
N GLU A 457 13.21 14.48 -0.10
CA GLU A 457 12.80 15.61 0.75
C GLU A 457 13.97 16.16 1.58
N ALA A 458 14.82 15.28 2.13
CA ALA A 458 16.07 15.68 2.79
C ALA A 458 17.01 16.40 1.83
N GLY A 459 17.14 15.90 0.59
CA GLY A 459 17.89 16.56 -0.47
C GLY A 459 17.35 17.97 -0.78
N VAL A 460 16.01 18.14 -0.87
CA VAL A 460 15.40 19.47 -1.03
C VAL A 460 15.87 20.44 0.05
N ARG A 461 15.98 19.96 1.29
CA ARG A 461 16.44 20.75 2.44
C ARG A 461 17.95 20.82 2.59
N ARG A 462 18.73 20.22 1.66
CA ARG A 462 20.21 20.10 1.71
C ARG A 462 20.70 19.38 2.97
N ILE A 463 19.93 18.41 3.46
CA ILE A 463 20.27 17.63 4.64
C ILE A 463 20.89 16.32 4.16
N PRO A 464 22.16 16.04 4.49
CA PRO A 464 22.77 14.75 4.21
C PRO A 464 22.11 13.66 5.07
N TRP A 465 22.11 12.45 4.54
CA TRP A 465 21.46 11.33 5.19
C TRP A 465 22.38 10.10 5.29
N VAL A 466 22.10 9.24 6.27
CA VAL A 466 22.64 7.88 6.37
C VAL A 466 21.45 6.92 6.40
N ALA A 467 21.44 5.93 5.51
CA ALA A 467 20.32 5.03 5.36
C ALA A 467 20.74 3.56 5.17
N SER A 468 19.84 2.63 5.50
CA SER A 468 19.97 1.21 5.19
C SER A 468 19.95 0.95 3.69
N PRO A 469 20.53 -0.17 3.17
CA PRO A 469 20.67 -0.47 1.75
C PRO A 469 19.36 -0.96 1.11
N LEU A 470 18.29 -0.15 1.15
CA LEU A 470 17.08 -0.48 0.39
C LEU A 470 17.31 -0.23 -1.11
N PRO A 471 16.66 -1.02 -1.99
CA PRO A 471 16.83 -0.88 -3.43
C PRO A 471 16.56 0.53 -3.95
N SER A 472 15.49 1.19 -3.52
CA SER A 472 15.17 2.58 -3.90
C SER A 472 16.23 3.58 -3.39
N TYR A 473 16.82 3.34 -2.22
CA TYR A 473 17.88 4.19 -1.66
C TYR A 473 19.22 3.98 -2.38
N LEU A 474 19.51 2.73 -2.77
CA LEU A 474 20.67 2.39 -3.60
C LEU A 474 20.56 2.98 -5.00
N GLU A 475 19.36 3.10 -5.55
CA GLU A 475 19.07 3.75 -6.82
C GLU A 475 19.19 5.28 -6.72
N TRP A 476 18.64 5.88 -5.64
CA TRP A 476 18.68 7.31 -5.40
C TRP A 476 20.09 7.84 -5.17
N LYS A 477 20.84 7.30 -4.25
CA LYS A 477 22.26 7.57 -3.87
C LYS A 477 22.63 9.03 -3.53
N ALA A 478 21.96 10.00 -4.10
CA ALA A 478 22.35 11.40 -4.06
C ALA A 478 22.14 12.02 -2.67
N GLY A 479 23.17 12.62 -2.15
CA GLY A 479 23.11 13.43 -0.93
C GLY A 479 23.28 12.67 0.38
N GLY A 480 23.73 11.40 0.35
CA GLY A 480 23.92 10.64 1.57
C GLY A 480 24.82 9.43 1.43
N LEU A 481 24.81 8.61 2.47
CA LEU A 481 25.67 7.43 2.63
C LEU A 481 24.81 6.22 2.96
N ILE A 482 25.16 5.07 2.38
CA ILE A 482 24.53 3.79 2.69
C ILE A 482 25.33 3.08 3.77
N ALA A 483 24.65 2.56 4.79
CA ALA A 483 25.24 1.82 5.90
C ALA A 483 24.56 0.45 6.02
N ASP A 484 25.33 -0.61 5.84
CA ASP A 484 24.86 -2.00 5.92
C ASP A 484 25.21 -2.66 7.27
N SER A 485 26.24 -2.17 7.94
CA SER A 485 26.71 -2.67 9.23
C SER A 485 26.69 -1.59 10.33
N GLN A 486 26.76 -2.02 11.60
CA GLN A 486 26.88 -1.08 12.72
C GLN A 486 28.15 -0.24 12.63
N ASP A 487 29.24 -0.78 12.07
CA ASP A 487 30.48 -0.04 11.88
C ASP A 487 30.33 1.01 10.78
N ASP A 488 29.65 0.71 9.68
CA ASP A 488 29.33 1.71 8.63
C ASP A 488 28.48 2.84 9.21
N TRP A 489 27.42 2.52 9.97
CA TRP A 489 26.59 3.51 10.65
C TRP A 489 27.43 4.43 11.53
N HIS A 490 28.31 3.85 12.35
CA HIS A 490 29.17 4.63 13.23
C HIS A 490 30.15 5.50 12.44
N GLN A 491 30.83 4.91 11.45
CA GLN A 491 31.83 5.61 10.63
C GLN A 491 31.20 6.77 9.85
N HIS A 492 30.06 6.52 9.18
CA HIS A 492 29.39 7.54 8.38
C HIS A 492 28.82 8.67 9.23
N LEU A 493 28.19 8.37 10.35
CA LEU A 493 27.73 9.41 11.28
C LEU A 493 28.91 10.22 11.83
N ARG A 494 29.99 9.55 12.23
CA ARG A 494 31.18 10.22 12.71
C ARG A 494 31.82 11.15 11.65
N GLN A 495 31.90 10.69 10.41
CA GLN A 495 32.40 11.52 9.30
C GLN A 495 31.52 12.76 9.11
N LEU A 496 30.19 12.58 9.04
CA LEU A 496 29.26 13.69 8.87
C LEU A 496 29.25 14.65 10.07
N ILE A 497 29.51 14.20 11.28
CA ILE A 497 29.63 15.06 12.47
C ILE A 497 30.89 15.92 12.40
N LEU A 498 32.03 15.34 12.05
CA LEU A 498 33.32 16.00 12.06
C LEU A 498 33.56 16.89 10.85
N ASP A 499 33.03 16.52 9.68
CA ASP A 499 33.28 17.20 8.41
C ASP A 499 32.05 17.99 7.92
N GLU A 500 32.04 19.28 8.25
CA GLU A 500 31.02 20.20 7.79
C GLU A 500 31.05 20.39 6.26
N GLY A 501 32.26 20.36 5.66
CA GLY A 501 32.44 20.46 4.21
C GLY A 501 31.74 19.30 3.48
N MET A 502 31.93 18.08 4.03
CA MET A 502 31.24 16.88 3.52
C MET A 502 29.72 17.01 3.66
N ARG A 503 29.21 17.45 4.81
CA ARG A 503 27.75 17.68 4.99
C ARG A 503 27.22 18.65 3.94
N ARG A 504 27.90 19.76 3.71
CA ARG A 504 27.49 20.77 2.72
C ARG A 504 27.53 20.19 1.29
N SER A 505 28.58 19.47 0.95
CA SER A 505 28.75 18.84 -0.37
C SER A 505 27.62 17.85 -0.67
N LEU A 506 27.37 16.91 0.23
CA LEU A 506 26.29 15.94 0.10
C LEU A 506 24.93 16.62 0.09
N GLY A 507 24.69 17.62 0.94
CA GLY A 507 23.45 18.40 0.93
C GLY A 507 23.20 19.10 -0.41
N GLN A 508 24.25 19.65 -1.05
CA GLN A 508 24.16 20.27 -2.37
C GLN A 508 23.93 19.25 -3.49
N GLU A 509 24.55 18.07 -3.39
CA GLU A 509 24.31 16.96 -4.31
C GLU A 509 22.85 16.50 -4.23
N GLY A 510 22.35 16.25 -3.01
CA GLY A 510 20.94 15.88 -2.78
C GLY A 510 19.98 16.94 -3.33
N ARG A 511 20.28 18.24 -3.12
CA ARG A 511 19.43 19.34 -3.65
C ARG A 511 19.40 19.35 -5.18
N ARG A 512 20.53 19.12 -5.83
CA ARG A 512 20.61 19.07 -7.29
C ARG A 512 19.79 17.90 -7.84
N ALA A 513 19.97 16.71 -7.26
CA ALA A 513 19.22 15.53 -7.66
C ALA A 513 17.71 15.68 -7.39
N ALA A 514 17.33 16.24 -6.22
CA ALA A 514 15.94 16.49 -5.89
C ALA A 514 15.24 17.45 -6.86
N GLY A 515 15.97 18.30 -7.57
CA GLY A 515 15.43 19.13 -8.64
C GLY A 515 14.79 18.32 -9.77
N GLN A 516 15.28 17.10 -10.04
CA GLN A 516 14.70 16.20 -11.04
C GLN A 516 13.39 15.53 -10.58
N ARG A 517 13.09 15.61 -9.28
CA ARG A 517 11.87 15.09 -8.65
C ARG A 517 10.87 16.20 -8.31
N GLU A 518 11.13 17.44 -8.71
CA GLU A 518 10.15 18.51 -8.60
C GLU A 518 8.98 18.23 -9.54
N MET A 519 7.75 18.54 -9.12
CA MET A 519 6.53 18.09 -9.83
C MET A 519 6.43 18.64 -11.25
N SER A 520 7.01 19.81 -11.55
CA SER A 520 7.10 20.33 -12.91
C SER A 520 7.91 19.41 -13.86
N GLN A 521 8.84 18.61 -13.32
CA GLN A 521 9.59 17.61 -14.08
C GLN A 521 8.83 16.30 -14.23
N LEU A 522 7.96 15.95 -13.28
CA LEU A 522 7.21 14.70 -13.27
C LEU A 522 5.84 14.79 -13.95
N ARG A 523 5.32 16.00 -14.17
CA ARG A 523 3.98 16.22 -14.75
C ARG A 523 3.79 15.58 -16.13
N SER A 524 4.83 15.55 -16.95
CA SER A 524 4.79 14.88 -18.27
C SER A 524 4.61 13.36 -18.15
N ALA A 525 5.26 12.73 -17.16
CA ALA A 525 5.09 11.29 -16.90
C ALA A 525 3.66 10.97 -16.40
N TRP A 526 3.08 11.83 -15.56
CA TRP A 526 1.67 11.70 -15.13
C TRP A 526 0.72 11.88 -16.31
N MET A 527 0.92 12.90 -17.15
CA MET A 527 0.12 13.09 -18.36
C MET A 527 0.26 11.93 -19.33
N GLN A 528 1.47 11.38 -19.50
CA GLN A 528 1.68 10.20 -20.32
C GLN A 528 0.90 8.98 -19.80
N ALA A 529 0.88 8.76 -18.49
CA ALA A 529 0.06 7.69 -17.90
C ALA A 529 -1.44 7.90 -18.17
N VAL A 530 -1.94 9.13 -18.06
CA VAL A 530 -3.32 9.48 -18.44
C VAL A 530 -3.60 9.14 -19.89
N ARG A 531 -2.72 9.51 -20.81
CA ARG A 531 -2.85 9.26 -22.26
C ARG A 531 -2.76 7.79 -22.64
N GLN A 532 -2.16 6.94 -21.83
CA GLN A 532 -2.16 5.49 -22.07
C GLN A 532 -3.56 4.88 -22.01
N VAL A 533 -4.47 5.50 -21.24
CA VAL A 533 -5.83 5.00 -21.03
C VAL A 533 -6.90 5.88 -21.67
N TRP A 534 -6.57 7.12 -21.99
CA TRP A 534 -7.51 8.10 -22.54
C TRP A 534 -7.04 8.60 -23.90
N ALA A 535 -7.94 8.54 -24.88
CA ALA A 535 -7.78 9.20 -26.18
C ALA A 535 -8.91 10.23 -26.32
N PRO A 536 -8.61 11.46 -26.77
CA PRO A 536 -9.65 12.43 -27.05
C PRO A 536 -10.61 11.89 -28.10
N ALA A 537 -11.90 12.16 -27.93
CA ALA A 537 -12.88 11.84 -28.96
C ALA A 537 -12.50 12.61 -30.25
N PRO A 538 -12.52 11.96 -31.43
CA PRO A 538 -12.26 12.68 -32.68
C PRO A 538 -13.27 13.83 -32.76
N GLU A 539 -12.77 15.05 -32.99
CA GLU A 539 -13.63 16.20 -33.27
C GLU A 539 -14.53 15.80 -34.47
N HIS A 540 -15.84 15.80 -34.23
CA HIS A 540 -16.77 15.75 -35.34
C HIS A 540 -16.45 16.94 -36.25
N ALA A 541 -15.82 16.66 -37.36
CA ALA A 541 -15.72 17.61 -38.45
C ALA A 541 -17.09 18.24 -38.64
N ALA A 542 -17.23 19.50 -38.27
CA ALA A 542 -18.41 20.26 -38.55
C ALA A 542 -18.64 20.18 -40.06
N GLU A 543 -19.52 19.29 -40.49
CA GLU A 543 -20.02 19.31 -41.87
C GLU A 543 -20.62 20.69 -42.11
N GLY A 544 -19.84 21.50 -42.76
CA GLY A 544 -20.32 22.75 -43.31
C GLY A 544 -21.41 22.44 -44.32
N ALA A 545 -22.65 22.52 -43.86
CA ALA A 545 -23.80 22.67 -44.74
C ALA A 545 -23.73 24.08 -45.34
N HIS A 546 -23.16 24.15 -46.52
CA HIS A 546 -23.42 25.24 -47.45
C HIS A 546 -23.71 24.64 -48.80
N ALA A 547 -24.96 24.61 -49.15
CA ALA A 547 -25.52 24.99 -50.48
C ALA A 547 -27.03 25.00 -50.38
#